data_f2ad2619a0f35c2c2d57f1254476d7b2
#
_entry.id   f2ad2619a0f35c2c2d57f1254476d7b2
#
_cell.length_a   1.000
_cell.length_b   1.000
_cell.length_c   1.000
_cell.angle_alpha   90.00
_cell.angle_beta   90.00
_cell.angle_gamma   90.00
#
_symmetry.space_group_name_H-M   'P 1'
#
loop_
_entity.id
_entity.type
_entity.pdbx_description
1 polymer ?
#
loop_
_entity_poly.entity_id
_entity_poly.type
_entity_poly.pdbx_seq_one_letter_code
_entity_poly.pdbx_strand_id
1 'polypeptide(L)'
;MVDFQLPVPLMNQSLPCLHPNPGWNGAAHQPLPAKALGTTEISSSPNVTDAVGKHCILELYDCDSSRLDDEAFLRDTITTAAKRAGATLLNLITHRFEPQGVTGLALLAESHISIHTWPESGYAAVDVFTCGDHTMPERACQVLCEELNAGRHKLTSFRRETPATIEGSERDPVLSAA
;
A
#
# COMPACT_ATOMS: atom_id res chain seq x y z
N MET A 1 34.34 30.68 -9.50
CA MET A 1 32.89 30.48 -9.72
C MET A 1 32.76 29.63 -10.96
N VAL A 2 32.55 28.35 -10.81
CA VAL A 2 32.31 27.43 -11.92
C VAL A 2 30.98 26.74 -11.60
N ASP A 3 29.95 27.09 -12.37
CA ASP A 3 28.62 26.51 -12.32
C ASP A 3 28.71 25.05 -12.81
N PHE A 4 28.50 24.12 -11.89
CA PHE A 4 28.30 22.71 -12.22
C PHE A 4 26.80 22.46 -12.40
N GLN A 5 26.35 22.61 -13.63
CA GLN A 5 25.03 22.22 -14.07
C GLN A 5 25.05 20.75 -14.46
N LEU A 6 24.49 19.89 -13.57
CA LEU A 6 24.32 18.47 -13.86
C LEU A 6 23.18 18.30 -14.89
N PRO A 7 23.34 17.50 -15.93
CA PRO A 7 22.26 17.22 -16.87
C PRO A 7 21.22 16.31 -16.24
N VAL A 8 19.96 16.76 -16.25
CA VAL A 8 18.78 15.94 -15.89
C VAL A 8 18.56 14.94 -17.04
N PRO A 9 18.58 13.61 -16.82
CA PRO A 9 18.21 12.68 -17.87
C PRO A 9 16.69 12.76 -18.11
N LEU A 10 16.32 13.09 -19.34
CA LEU A 10 14.96 12.98 -19.87
C LEU A 10 14.59 11.49 -19.93
N MET A 11 13.86 11.01 -18.92
CA MET A 11 13.19 9.71 -18.99
C MET A 11 11.90 9.86 -19.77
N ASN A 12 12.00 9.79 -21.10
CA ASN A 12 10.88 9.47 -21.97
C ASN A 12 11.20 8.18 -22.72
N GLN A 13 11.05 7.04 -22.03
CA GLN A 13 11.02 5.73 -22.65
C GLN A 13 9.65 5.12 -22.37
N SER A 14 8.82 5.12 -23.42
CA SER A 14 7.57 4.36 -23.48
C SER A 14 7.87 2.89 -23.17
N LEU A 15 7.34 2.39 -22.06
CA LEU A 15 7.39 0.97 -21.74
C LEU A 15 6.68 0.19 -22.84
N PRO A 16 7.26 -0.89 -23.38
CA PRO A 16 6.58 -1.75 -24.34
C PRO A 16 5.38 -2.41 -23.65
N CYS A 17 4.22 -2.36 -24.30
CA CYS A 17 3.03 -3.09 -23.88
C CYS A 17 3.37 -4.57 -23.68
N LEU A 18 3.15 -5.08 -22.47
CA LEU A 18 3.25 -6.49 -22.17
C LEU A 18 2.29 -7.26 -23.07
N HIS A 19 2.81 -8.12 -23.93
CA HIS A 19 2.02 -9.07 -24.67
C HIS A 19 1.33 -10.04 -23.67
N PRO A 20 0.06 -10.42 -23.90
CA PRO A 20 -0.62 -11.36 -23.02
C PRO A 20 0.12 -12.71 -23.05
N ASN A 21 0.36 -13.24 -21.86
CA ASN A 21 0.98 -14.53 -21.64
C ASN A 21 0.15 -15.64 -22.33
N PRO A 22 0.68 -16.44 -23.29
CA PRO A 22 -0.08 -17.42 -24.05
C PRO A 22 -0.48 -18.68 -23.28
N GLY A 23 -0.35 -18.70 -21.94
CA GLY A 23 -0.63 -19.86 -21.08
C GLY A 23 -1.93 -19.77 -20.26
N TRP A 24 -2.78 -18.79 -20.44
CA TRP A 24 -4.04 -18.69 -19.71
C TRP A 24 -5.16 -19.44 -20.43
N ASN A 25 -5.32 -20.74 -20.14
CA ASN A 25 -6.48 -21.52 -20.54
C ASN A 25 -7.66 -21.11 -19.65
N GLY A 26 -8.51 -20.24 -20.17
CA GLY A 26 -9.77 -19.87 -19.53
C GLY A 26 -10.66 -21.10 -19.32
N ALA A 27 -10.59 -21.70 -18.14
CA ALA A 27 -11.61 -22.62 -17.69
C ALA A 27 -12.90 -21.84 -17.46
N ALA A 28 -13.90 -22.09 -18.29
CA ALA A 28 -15.23 -21.52 -18.15
C ALA A 28 -15.79 -21.88 -16.76
N HIS A 29 -15.99 -20.89 -15.91
CA HIS A 29 -16.73 -21.06 -14.67
C HIS A 29 -18.18 -21.42 -15.00
N GLN A 30 -18.56 -22.67 -14.76
CA GLN A 30 -19.96 -23.06 -14.78
C GLN A 30 -20.66 -22.46 -13.56
N PRO A 31 -21.81 -21.81 -13.71
CA PRO A 31 -22.58 -21.31 -12.58
C PRO A 31 -23.14 -22.48 -11.77
N LEU A 32 -22.90 -22.46 -10.47
CA LEU A 32 -23.48 -23.41 -9.53
C LEU A 32 -25.02 -23.26 -9.52
N PRO A 33 -25.81 -24.34 -9.42
CA PRO A 33 -27.26 -24.28 -9.40
C PRO A 33 -27.76 -23.52 -8.17
N ALA A 34 -28.64 -22.55 -8.38
CA ALA A 34 -29.33 -21.80 -7.35
C ALA A 34 -30.17 -22.74 -6.49
N LYS A 35 -29.75 -22.98 -5.26
CA LYS A 35 -30.55 -23.69 -4.26
C LYS A 35 -31.48 -22.63 -3.66
N ALA A 36 -32.78 -22.82 -3.84
CA ALA A 36 -33.82 -21.98 -3.26
C ALA A 36 -33.69 -22.03 -1.72
N LEU A 37 -33.25 -20.93 -1.12
CA LEU A 37 -33.32 -20.71 0.31
C LEU A 37 -34.62 -19.98 0.63
N GLY A 38 -35.39 -20.58 1.55
CA GLY A 38 -36.62 -20.04 2.05
C GLY A 38 -36.46 -18.64 2.63
N THR A 39 -37.45 -17.82 2.38
CA THR A 39 -37.64 -16.48 2.94
C THR A 39 -37.77 -16.59 4.45
N THR A 40 -36.69 -16.33 5.16
CA THR A 40 -36.75 -15.93 6.56
C THR A 40 -36.56 -14.42 6.55
N GLU A 41 -37.58 -13.68 6.95
CA GLU A 41 -37.47 -12.24 7.15
C GLU A 41 -36.48 -11.99 8.29
N ILE A 42 -35.25 -11.60 7.95
CA ILE A 42 -34.29 -11.05 8.90
C ILE A 42 -34.50 -9.54 8.90
N SER A 43 -35.38 -9.09 9.77
CA SER A 43 -35.46 -7.71 10.19
C SER A 43 -34.24 -7.39 11.05
N SER A 44 -33.20 -6.94 10.43
CA SER A 44 -32.20 -6.01 10.96
C SER A 44 -31.39 -5.53 9.76
N SER A 45 -31.52 -4.24 9.46
CA SER A 45 -30.59 -3.54 8.56
C SER A 45 -29.17 -3.93 8.98
N PRO A 46 -28.31 -4.45 8.09
CA PRO A 46 -26.90 -4.51 8.42
C PRO A 46 -26.50 -3.07 8.73
N ASN A 47 -26.06 -2.82 9.96
CA ASN A 47 -25.36 -1.59 10.27
C ASN A 47 -24.24 -1.53 9.24
N VAL A 48 -24.36 -0.63 8.28
CA VAL A 48 -23.25 -0.23 7.43
C VAL A 48 -22.26 0.35 8.43
N THR A 49 -21.34 -0.47 8.90
CA THR A 49 -20.24 -0.01 9.72
C THR A 49 -19.50 0.97 8.82
N ASP A 50 -19.57 2.24 9.17
CA ASP A 50 -18.81 3.29 8.50
C ASP A 50 -17.36 2.84 8.48
N ALA A 51 -16.92 2.37 7.30
CA ALA A 51 -15.55 1.88 7.15
C ALA A 51 -14.64 3.10 7.17
N VAL A 52 -14.24 3.48 8.39
CA VAL A 52 -13.24 4.52 8.59
C VAL A 52 -11.87 3.87 8.48
N GLY A 53 -11.10 4.32 7.49
CA GLY A 53 -9.73 3.91 7.32
C GLY A 53 -8.77 5.03 7.70
N LYS A 54 -7.57 4.65 8.15
CA LYS A 54 -6.47 5.58 8.40
C LYS A 54 -5.33 5.28 7.44
N HIS A 55 -4.90 6.29 6.71
CA HIS A 55 -3.83 6.20 5.73
C HIS A 55 -2.63 7.00 6.21
N CYS A 56 -1.48 6.33 6.30
CA CYS A 56 -0.20 6.91 6.61
C CYS A 56 0.69 6.87 5.36
N ILE A 57 1.17 8.01 4.92
CA ILE A 57 2.21 8.15 3.89
C ILE A 57 3.50 8.47 4.63
N LEU A 58 4.51 7.62 4.46
CA LEU A 58 5.77 7.70 5.19
C LEU A 58 6.93 7.77 4.20
N GLU A 59 7.71 8.85 4.31
CA GLU A 59 8.95 9.05 3.59
C GLU A 59 10.12 8.80 4.55
N LEU A 60 11.04 7.93 4.18
CA LEU A 60 12.21 7.56 4.97
C LEU A 60 13.49 8.01 4.24
N TYR A 61 14.37 8.67 4.96
CA TYR A 61 15.62 9.21 4.42
C TYR A 61 16.80 8.77 5.27
N ASP A 62 17.97 8.77 4.65
CA ASP A 62 19.24 8.37 5.28
C ASP A 62 19.16 6.96 5.88
N CYS A 63 18.44 6.06 5.19
CA CYS A 63 18.30 4.67 5.56
C CYS A 63 19.57 3.88 5.26
N ASP A 64 19.74 2.74 5.93
CA ASP A 64 20.80 1.78 5.62
C ASP A 64 20.58 1.16 4.23
N SER A 65 21.47 1.47 3.31
CA SER A 65 21.42 1.05 1.91
C SER A 65 21.41 -0.47 1.74
N SER A 66 22.13 -1.20 2.60
CA SER A 66 22.16 -2.66 2.57
C SER A 66 20.82 -3.29 2.97
N ARG A 67 20.11 -2.69 3.93
CA ARG A 67 18.76 -3.12 4.33
C ARG A 67 17.72 -2.81 3.25
N LEU A 68 17.88 -1.68 2.55
CA LEU A 68 16.99 -1.28 1.46
C LEU A 68 17.08 -2.21 0.23
N ASP A 69 18.21 -2.93 0.05
CA ASP A 69 18.43 -3.85 -1.08
C ASP A 69 18.25 -5.32 -0.69
N ASP A 70 17.97 -5.61 0.58
CA ASP A 70 17.75 -6.97 1.08
C ASP A 70 16.26 -7.33 1.06
N GLU A 71 15.84 -8.09 0.04
CA GLU A 71 14.45 -8.51 -0.12
C GLU A 71 13.95 -9.36 1.07
N ALA A 72 14.80 -10.26 1.59
CA ALA A 72 14.43 -11.14 2.71
C ALA A 72 14.21 -10.32 3.98
N PHE A 73 15.12 -9.40 4.28
CA PHE A 73 15.01 -8.48 5.40
C PHE A 73 13.73 -7.61 5.30
N LEU A 74 13.44 -7.07 4.13
CA LEU A 74 12.25 -6.25 3.89
C LEU A 74 10.96 -7.05 4.08
N ARG A 75 10.92 -8.30 3.64
CA ARG A 75 9.77 -9.20 3.89
C ARG A 75 9.51 -9.40 5.39
N ASP A 76 10.55 -9.65 6.15
CA ASP A 76 10.46 -9.84 7.61
C ASP A 76 10.05 -8.54 8.30
N THR A 77 10.60 -7.41 7.86
CA THR A 77 10.27 -6.07 8.38
C THR A 77 8.80 -5.72 8.11
N ILE A 78 8.29 -5.90 6.89
CA ILE A 78 6.88 -5.64 6.55
C ILE A 78 5.96 -6.56 7.36
N THR A 79 6.32 -7.84 7.50
CA THR A 79 5.55 -8.79 8.31
C THR A 79 5.48 -8.36 9.78
N THR A 80 6.60 -7.89 10.33
CA THR A 80 6.68 -7.37 11.70
C THR A 80 5.86 -6.09 11.86
N ALA A 81 5.94 -5.17 10.88
CA ALA A 81 5.17 -3.94 10.87
C ALA A 81 3.66 -4.21 10.88
N ALA A 82 3.18 -5.14 10.04
CA ALA A 82 1.78 -5.55 10.01
C ALA A 82 1.31 -6.09 11.37
N LYS A 83 2.07 -7.00 11.98
CA LYS A 83 1.77 -7.55 13.31
C LYS A 83 1.73 -6.48 14.40
N ARG A 84 2.68 -5.55 14.40
CA ARG A 84 2.76 -4.47 15.38
C ARG A 84 1.64 -3.44 15.23
N ALA A 85 1.13 -3.28 14.02
CA ALA A 85 -0.06 -2.48 13.74
C ALA A 85 -1.37 -3.17 14.18
N GLY A 86 -1.34 -4.43 14.60
CA GLY A 86 -2.53 -5.21 14.91
C GLY A 86 -3.28 -5.67 13.66
N ALA A 87 -2.63 -5.66 12.50
CA ALA A 87 -3.21 -6.07 11.24
C ALA A 87 -2.97 -7.54 10.93
N THR A 88 -3.87 -8.14 10.16
CA THR A 88 -3.83 -9.54 9.73
C THR A 88 -3.21 -9.65 8.34
N LEU A 89 -1.98 -10.16 8.26
CA LEU A 89 -1.29 -10.38 6.98
C LEU A 89 -1.92 -11.56 6.24
N LEU A 90 -2.47 -11.31 5.05
CA LEU A 90 -3.05 -12.33 4.16
C LEU A 90 -2.04 -12.82 3.12
N ASN A 91 -1.27 -11.91 2.53
CA ASN A 91 -0.27 -12.22 1.52
C ASN A 91 0.83 -11.14 1.49
N LEU A 92 2.01 -11.50 1.02
CA LEU A 92 3.13 -10.58 0.84
C LEU A 92 3.85 -10.92 -0.47
N ILE A 93 3.86 -9.96 -1.37
CA ILE A 93 4.55 -10.02 -2.66
C ILE A 93 5.71 -9.05 -2.61
N THR A 94 6.87 -9.47 -3.08
CA THR A 94 8.05 -8.62 -3.22
C THR A 94 8.67 -8.82 -4.59
N HIS A 95 9.36 -7.79 -5.07
CA HIS A 95 10.13 -7.82 -6.30
C HIS A 95 11.42 -7.03 -6.10
N ARG A 96 12.57 -7.70 -6.29
CA ARG A 96 13.87 -7.06 -6.30
C ARG A 96 14.23 -6.65 -7.73
N PHE A 97 14.64 -5.39 -7.89
CA PHE A 97 15.05 -4.85 -9.18
C PHE A 97 16.56 -5.03 -9.43
N GLU A 98 16.93 -5.05 -10.68
CA GLU A 98 18.32 -4.94 -11.11
C GLU A 98 18.62 -3.50 -11.58
N PRO A 99 19.73 -2.88 -11.13
CA PRO A 99 20.78 -3.46 -10.31
C PRO A 99 20.47 -3.50 -8.79
N GLN A 100 19.46 -2.76 -8.31
CA GLN A 100 19.13 -2.69 -6.87
C GLN A 100 17.74 -2.11 -6.65
N GLY A 101 17.27 -2.21 -5.39
CA GLY A 101 15.96 -1.73 -4.95
C GLY A 101 14.91 -2.83 -4.90
N VAL A 102 13.95 -2.66 -4.02
CA VAL A 102 12.88 -3.63 -3.77
C VAL A 102 11.53 -2.91 -3.70
N THR A 103 10.52 -3.51 -4.30
CA THR A 103 9.12 -3.18 -4.05
C THR A 103 8.48 -4.30 -3.27
N GLY A 104 7.75 -3.96 -2.21
CA GLY A 104 6.96 -4.89 -1.41
C GLY A 104 5.51 -4.44 -1.28
N LEU A 105 4.58 -5.41 -1.33
CA LEU A 105 3.15 -5.18 -1.11
C LEU A 105 2.60 -6.27 -0.20
N ALA A 106 2.20 -5.88 0.99
CA ALA A 106 1.46 -6.72 1.93
C ALA A 106 -0.04 -6.50 1.77
N LEU A 107 -0.76 -7.54 1.42
CA LEU A 107 -2.21 -7.58 1.49
C LEU A 107 -2.62 -7.91 2.93
N LEU A 108 -3.39 -7.02 3.54
CA LEU A 108 -3.93 -7.18 4.88
C LEU A 108 -5.44 -7.42 4.79
N ALA A 109 -6.01 -8.10 5.79
CA ALA A 109 -7.46 -8.18 5.90
C ALA A 109 -8.10 -6.80 6.05
N GLU A 110 -7.36 -5.85 6.63
CA GLU A 110 -7.78 -4.47 6.89
C GLU A 110 -7.40 -3.49 5.78
N SER A 111 -6.56 -3.81 4.82
CA SER A 111 -6.19 -3.14 3.57
C SER A 111 -4.78 -3.52 3.07
N HIS A 112 -3.73 -2.67 3.25
CA HIS A 112 -2.39 -2.95 2.72
C HIS A 112 -1.26 -2.15 3.39
N ILE A 113 -0.02 -2.66 3.20
CA ILE A 113 1.22 -1.91 3.36
C ILE A 113 2.00 -2.05 2.05
N SER A 114 2.45 -0.94 1.45
CA SER A 114 3.39 -0.96 0.33
C SER A 114 4.69 -0.27 0.69
N ILE A 115 5.80 -0.73 0.09
CA ILE A 115 7.12 -0.11 0.21
C ILE A 115 7.83 -0.13 -1.13
N HIS A 116 8.54 0.95 -1.42
CA HIS A 116 9.46 1.08 -2.54
C HIS A 116 10.79 1.60 -2.01
N THR A 117 11.91 1.00 -2.41
CA THR A 117 13.22 1.35 -1.89
C THR A 117 14.18 1.81 -2.99
N TRP A 118 15.00 2.80 -2.68
CA TRP A 118 16.09 3.33 -3.49
C TRP A 118 17.39 3.30 -2.69
N PRO A 119 18.11 2.16 -2.67
CA PRO A 119 19.33 1.97 -1.89
C PRO A 119 20.41 3.03 -2.18
N GLU A 120 20.53 3.47 -3.44
CA GLU A 120 21.49 4.47 -3.89
C GLU A 120 21.26 5.85 -3.29
N SER A 121 20.03 6.13 -2.89
CA SER A 121 19.63 7.39 -2.28
C SER A 121 19.39 7.30 -0.77
N GLY A 122 19.51 6.09 -0.20
CA GLY A 122 19.13 5.85 1.19
C GLY A 122 17.67 6.18 1.47
N TYR A 123 16.77 6.00 0.46
CA TYR A 123 15.40 6.44 0.50
C TYR A 123 14.40 5.28 0.37
N ALA A 124 13.30 5.37 1.12
CA ALA A 124 12.14 4.51 0.93
C ALA A 124 10.84 5.30 1.03
N ALA A 125 9.90 4.98 0.14
CA ALA A 125 8.53 5.45 0.15
C ALA A 125 7.61 4.35 0.64
N VAL A 126 6.73 4.67 1.60
CA VAL A 126 5.85 3.69 2.25
C VAL A 126 4.44 4.22 2.36
N ASP A 127 3.46 3.38 2.01
CA ASP A 127 2.05 3.59 2.27
C ASP A 127 1.54 2.54 3.26
N VAL A 128 0.90 2.97 4.33
CA VAL A 128 0.22 2.11 5.29
C VAL A 128 -1.23 2.54 5.37
N PHE A 129 -2.11 1.73 4.81
CA PHE A 129 -3.55 1.98 4.89
C PHE A 129 -4.22 0.83 5.64
N THR A 130 -4.96 1.14 6.70
CA THR A 130 -5.71 0.15 7.47
C THR A 130 -7.08 0.69 7.85
N CYS A 131 -8.06 -0.22 7.95
CA CYS A 131 -9.40 0.06 8.43
C CYS A 131 -9.62 -0.64 9.79
N GLY A 132 -10.61 -0.16 10.53
CA GLY A 132 -10.99 -0.73 11.83
C GLY A 132 -10.26 -0.11 13.02
N ASP A 133 -10.97 -0.02 14.14
CA ASP A 133 -10.50 0.67 15.35
C ASP A 133 -9.40 -0.10 16.10
N HIS A 134 -9.20 -1.38 15.76
CA HIS A 134 -8.18 -2.23 16.39
C HIS A 134 -6.79 -2.05 15.76
N THR A 135 -6.69 -1.40 14.59
CA THR A 135 -5.43 -1.22 13.89
C THR A 135 -4.77 0.14 14.18
N MET A 136 -3.44 0.12 14.23
CA MET A 136 -2.62 1.30 14.52
C MET A 136 -1.55 1.46 13.42
N PRO A 137 -1.88 2.06 12.26
CA PRO A 137 -0.94 2.17 11.13
C PRO A 137 0.34 2.94 11.48
N GLU A 138 0.28 3.88 12.43
CA GLU A 138 1.48 4.57 12.91
C GLU A 138 2.49 3.63 13.58
N ARG A 139 2.03 2.55 14.17
CA ARG A 139 2.93 1.52 14.73
C ARG A 139 3.70 0.80 13.63
N ALA A 140 3.05 0.51 12.49
CA ALA A 140 3.76 -0.02 11.33
C ALA A 140 4.83 0.97 10.84
N CYS A 141 4.47 2.25 10.72
CA CYS A 141 5.41 3.31 10.34
C CYS A 141 6.61 3.39 11.29
N GLN A 142 6.37 3.29 12.60
CA GLN A 142 7.45 3.29 13.59
C GLN A 142 8.42 2.12 13.41
N VAL A 143 7.89 0.89 13.24
CA VAL A 143 8.71 -0.30 12.99
C VAL A 143 9.56 -0.12 11.74
N LEU A 144 8.97 0.39 10.65
CA LEU A 144 9.70 0.63 9.40
C LEU A 144 10.82 1.66 9.57
N CYS A 145 10.59 2.75 10.31
CA CYS A 145 11.63 3.73 10.65
C CYS A 145 12.80 3.09 11.41
N GLU A 146 12.50 2.30 12.45
CA GLU A 146 13.48 1.68 13.32
C GLU A 146 14.27 0.59 12.58
N GLU A 147 13.58 -0.32 11.90
CA GLU A 147 14.22 -1.45 11.21
C GLU A 147 15.04 -1.01 9.99
N LEU A 148 14.63 0.03 9.26
CA LEU A 148 15.39 0.58 8.14
C LEU A 148 16.47 1.57 8.58
N ASN A 149 16.59 1.80 9.88
CA ASN A 149 17.57 2.72 10.47
C ASN A 149 17.53 4.12 9.82
N ALA A 150 16.30 4.64 9.65
CA ALA A 150 16.10 5.93 9.00
C ALA A 150 16.63 7.08 9.87
N GLY A 151 17.54 7.88 9.32
CA GLY A 151 18.09 9.08 9.99
C GLY A 151 17.07 10.21 10.07
N ARG A 152 16.15 10.28 9.10
CA ARG A 152 15.06 11.26 9.03
C ARG A 152 13.82 10.62 8.44
N HIS A 153 12.63 11.13 8.81
CA HIS A 153 11.38 10.70 8.21
C HIS A 153 10.39 11.85 8.10
N LYS A 154 9.42 11.69 7.20
CA LYS A 154 8.23 12.52 7.11
C LYS A 154 7.00 11.62 7.11
N LEU A 155 6.11 11.83 8.07
CA LEU A 155 4.85 11.10 8.19
C LEU A 155 3.68 12.06 7.95
N THR A 156 2.82 11.70 7.00
CA THR A 156 1.53 12.35 6.78
C THR A 156 0.44 11.32 7.02
N SER A 157 -0.54 11.64 7.86
CA SER A 157 -1.67 10.73 8.10
C SER A 157 -2.99 11.46 7.92
N PHE A 158 -3.99 10.75 7.38
CA PHE A 158 -5.34 11.26 7.19
C PHE A 158 -6.36 10.13 7.29
N ARG A 159 -7.59 10.48 7.65
CA ARG A 159 -8.71 9.56 7.69
C ARG A 159 -9.35 9.46 6.30
N ARG A 160 -9.78 8.26 5.94
CA ARG A 160 -10.57 7.99 4.75
C ARG A 160 -11.92 7.47 5.21
N GLU A 161 -12.97 8.16 4.79
CA GLU A 161 -14.33 7.92 5.28
C GLU A 161 -15.22 7.54 4.11
N THR A 162 -16.27 6.75 4.40
CA THR A 162 -17.28 6.43 3.39
C THR A 162 -18.18 7.63 3.11
N PRO A 163 -18.87 7.71 1.96
CA PRO A 163 -19.75 8.83 1.61
C PRO A 163 -20.85 9.12 2.64
N ALA A 164 -21.27 8.12 3.42
CA ALA A 164 -22.28 8.31 4.47
C ALA A 164 -21.82 9.25 5.61
N THR A 165 -20.50 9.36 5.81
CA THR A 165 -19.90 10.25 6.81
C THR A 165 -19.70 11.70 6.29
N ILE A 166 -19.85 11.91 4.98
CA ILE A 166 -19.58 13.17 4.29
C ILE A 166 -20.89 13.97 4.05
N GLU A 167 -21.99 13.59 4.64
CA GLU A 167 -23.24 14.36 4.55
C GLU A 167 -23.03 15.74 5.21
N GLY A 168 -22.66 16.73 4.39
CA GLY A 168 -22.39 18.10 4.78
C GLY A 168 -21.06 18.70 4.27
N SER A 169 -20.19 17.91 3.67
CA SER A 169 -18.98 18.43 3.03
C SER A 169 -19.31 18.91 1.62
N GLU A 170 -19.00 20.17 1.33
CA GLU A 170 -19.11 20.75 -0.02
C GLU A 170 -18.26 19.91 -0.98
N ARG A 171 -18.87 19.54 -2.11
CA ARG A 171 -18.17 18.80 -3.18
C ARG A 171 -17.07 19.72 -3.73
N ASP A 172 -15.84 19.25 -3.69
CA ASP A 172 -14.72 19.96 -4.27
C ASP A 172 -14.95 20.08 -5.80
N PRO A 173 -15.06 21.28 -6.39
CA PRO A 173 -15.41 21.46 -7.80
C PRO A 173 -14.31 21.02 -8.77
N VAL A 174 -13.16 20.64 -8.30
CA VAL A 174 -11.97 20.31 -9.13
C VAL A 174 -12.11 19.00 -9.91
N LEU A 175 -13.02 18.08 -9.53
CA LEU A 175 -13.18 16.79 -10.20
C LEU A 175 -14.33 16.73 -11.20
N SER A 176 -15.04 17.84 -11.48
CA SER A 176 -16.17 17.85 -12.41
C SER A 176 -15.82 18.27 -13.84
N ALA A 177 -14.54 18.48 -14.16
CA ALA A 177 -14.06 18.93 -15.48
C ALA A 177 -13.07 17.91 -16.10
N ALA A 178 -13.54 16.68 -16.36
CA ALA A 178 -12.85 15.72 -17.20
C ALA A 178 -13.84 14.98 -18.09
#